data_c50a4f5acf6726088e2872596f43104c
#
_entry.id   c50a4f5acf6726088e2872596f43104c
#
_cell.length_a   1.000
_cell.length_b   1.000
_cell.length_c   1.000
_cell.angle_alpha   90.00
_cell.angle_beta   90.00
_cell.angle_gamma   90.00
#
_symmetry.space_group_name_H-M   'P 1'
#
loop_
_entity.id
_entity.type
_entity.pdbx_description
1 polymer ?
#
loop_
_entity_poly.entity_id
_entity_poly.type
_entity_poly.pdbx_seq_one_letter_code
_entity_poly.pdbx_strand_id
1 'polypeptide(L)'
;MRTIIVGTRQSALALTQTGQVVELLKQLAAEHGIACQFEIKKIVTKGDRILDVTLSKVGGKGLFVKEIEQALVDGDIDMAVHSMKDMPFELPEGLVVGAVPKREDPRDALITRGHRSLDELPQGALVGTSSLRRASQLQHHRPDLRIESVRGNIDSRLRKLDDENFDAILLAAAGLHRIGWQDRISAYLPPEICLPAVGQGALCIECRGGDAFMLDLLGRFQHEPTALAVRAERSFLGRLNGGCQVPLGAYASISEDSSGTEMPLLTLTGMVGTPDGVTMLKETASGSDPEALGLLVADKLIAQGAERILAEVRK
;
A
#
# COMPACT_ATOMS: atom_id res chain seq x y z
N MET A 1 -3.25 27.59 21.17
CA MET A 1 -3.72 26.75 20.05
C MET A 1 -2.49 26.37 19.23
N ARG A 2 -2.24 25.06 19.03
CA ARG A 2 -1.07 24.57 18.27
C ARG A 2 -1.43 24.51 16.78
N THR A 3 -0.55 25.01 15.92
CA THR A 3 -0.62 24.75 14.47
C THR A 3 0.16 23.48 14.17
N ILE A 4 -0.50 22.51 13.53
CA ILE A 4 0.07 21.21 13.11
C ILE A 4 0.36 21.31 11.61
N ILE A 5 1.63 21.19 11.25
CA ILE A 5 2.06 21.22 9.85
C ILE A 5 2.08 19.79 9.30
N VAL A 6 1.25 19.54 8.28
CA VAL A 6 1.04 18.22 7.68
C VAL A 6 1.78 18.11 6.36
N GLY A 7 2.81 17.28 6.32
CA GLY A 7 3.58 17.01 5.11
C GLY A 7 2.85 16.07 4.15
N THR A 8 2.93 16.35 2.85
CA THR A 8 2.37 15.49 1.81
C THR A 8 3.10 15.67 0.48
N ARG A 9 3.05 14.64 -0.37
CA ARG A 9 3.50 14.74 -1.76
C ARG A 9 2.57 15.65 -2.56
N GLN A 10 3.07 16.17 -3.69
CA GLN A 10 2.30 17.06 -4.55
C GLN A 10 1.30 16.36 -5.49
N SER A 11 1.28 15.02 -5.57
CA SER A 11 0.36 14.30 -6.45
C SER A 11 -1.10 14.49 -6.01
N ALA A 12 -2.04 14.52 -6.97
CA ALA A 12 -3.48 14.72 -6.68
C ALA A 12 -4.00 13.70 -5.65
N LEU A 13 -3.64 12.42 -5.79
CA LEU A 13 -4.03 11.40 -4.81
C LEU A 13 -3.47 11.69 -3.40
N ALA A 14 -2.20 12.04 -3.28
CA ALA A 14 -1.59 12.33 -1.98
C ALA A 14 -2.26 13.54 -1.30
N LEU A 15 -2.53 14.61 -2.07
CA LEU A 15 -3.26 15.79 -1.58
C LEU A 15 -4.68 15.44 -1.13
N THR A 16 -5.40 14.61 -1.90
CA THR A 16 -6.74 14.15 -1.52
C THR A 16 -6.69 13.32 -0.23
N GLN A 17 -5.77 12.36 -0.13
CA GLN A 17 -5.58 11.55 1.09
C GLN A 17 -5.28 12.41 2.31
N THR A 18 -4.36 13.37 2.17
CA THR A 18 -4.00 14.29 3.25
C THR A 18 -5.17 15.18 3.66
N GLY A 19 -5.91 15.73 2.69
CA GLY A 19 -7.10 16.52 2.95
C GLY A 19 -8.17 15.75 3.72
N GLN A 20 -8.46 14.51 3.32
CA GLN A 20 -9.40 13.63 4.03
C GLN A 20 -8.97 13.35 5.47
N VAL A 21 -7.68 13.04 5.70
CA VAL A 21 -7.13 12.82 7.04
C VAL A 21 -7.23 14.09 7.90
N VAL A 22 -6.89 15.24 7.34
CA VAL A 22 -6.96 16.52 8.06
C VAL A 22 -8.39 16.86 8.47
N GLU A 23 -9.38 16.65 7.59
CA GLU A 23 -10.78 16.90 7.94
C GLU A 23 -11.28 15.96 9.06
N LEU A 24 -10.91 14.68 9.02
CA LEU A 24 -11.23 13.75 10.09
C LEU A 24 -10.54 14.10 11.42
N LEU A 25 -9.27 14.53 11.37
CA LEU A 25 -8.55 14.98 12.57
C LEU A 25 -9.12 16.28 13.16
N LYS A 26 -9.61 17.20 12.33
CA LYS A 26 -10.31 18.40 12.80
C LYS A 26 -11.60 18.06 13.55
N GLN A 27 -12.38 17.12 13.00
CA GLN A 27 -13.60 16.62 13.66
C GLN A 27 -13.25 15.97 15.00
N LEU A 28 -12.29 15.05 15.03
CA LEU A 28 -11.82 14.38 16.22
C LEU A 28 -11.32 15.38 17.29
N ALA A 29 -10.53 16.36 16.89
CA ALA A 29 -10.01 17.39 17.79
C ALA A 29 -11.14 18.24 18.40
N ALA A 30 -12.15 18.59 17.61
CA ALA A 30 -13.32 19.33 18.07
C ALA A 30 -14.15 18.50 19.07
N GLU A 31 -14.40 17.21 18.79
CA GLU A 31 -15.11 16.28 19.67
C GLU A 31 -14.44 16.11 21.04
N HIS A 32 -13.10 16.15 21.05
CA HIS A 32 -12.30 15.99 22.28
C HIS A 32 -11.84 17.31 22.91
N GLY A 33 -12.28 18.48 22.39
CA GLY A 33 -11.90 19.78 22.93
C GLY A 33 -10.41 20.11 22.78
N ILE A 34 -9.73 19.51 21.80
CA ILE A 34 -8.30 19.72 21.54
C ILE A 34 -8.12 20.96 20.66
N ALA A 35 -7.53 22.02 21.21
CA ALA A 35 -7.32 23.29 20.50
C ALA A 35 -6.10 23.22 19.56
N CYS A 36 -6.33 22.84 18.30
CA CYS A 36 -5.32 22.82 17.26
C CYS A 36 -5.88 23.28 15.91
N GLN A 37 -4.97 23.62 14.98
CA GLN A 37 -5.28 23.90 13.59
C GLN A 37 -4.28 23.17 12.69
N PHE A 38 -4.62 22.93 11.42
CA PHE A 38 -3.82 22.16 10.50
C PHE A 38 -3.46 22.97 9.26
N GLU A 39 -2.20 22.90 8.85
CA GLU A 39 -1.68 23.49 7.63
C GLU A 39 -1.00 22.41 6.77
N ILE A 40 -1.29 22.36 5.46
CA ILE A 40 -0.72 21.38 4.56
C ILE A 40 0.52 21.94 3.87
N LYS A 41 1.67 21.27 4.04
CA LYS A 41 2.94 21.58 3.38
C LYS A 41 3.23 20.54 2.29
N LYS A 42 3.29 20.99 1.02
CA LYS A 42 3.64 20.14 -0.12
C LYS A 42 5.14 19.94 -0.19
N ILE A 43 5.58 18.70 -0.31
CA ILE A 43 7.00 18.31 -0.42
C ILE A 43 7.19 17.53 -1.72
N VAL A 44 8.19 17.93 -2.52
CA VAL A 44 8.53 17.30 -3.78
C VAL A 44 9.56 16.22 -3.51
N THR A 45 9.19 14.94 -3.75
CA THR A 45 10.10 13.82 -3.53
C THR A 45 10.91 13.49 -4.78
N LYS A 46 12.02 12.77 -4.60
CA LYS A 46 12.84 12.26 -5.72
C LYS A 46 12.01 11.37 -6.64
N GLY A 47 11.10 10.55 -6.08
CA GLY A 47 10.20 9.71 -6.83
C GLY A 47 9.20 10.49 -7.71
N ASP A 48 8.81 11.72 -7.30
CA ASP A 48 7.93 12.58 -8.11
C ASP A 48 8.66 13.22 -9.30
N ARG A 49 9.99 13.33 -9.23
CA ARG A 49 10.83 13.91 -10.31
C ARG A 49 11.22 12.88 -11.38
N ILE A 50 11.25 11.59 -11.03
CA ILE A 50 11.68 10.52 -11.93
C ILE A 50 10.47 9.96 -12.68
N LEU A 51 10.25 10.43 -13.91
CA LEU A 51 9.13 9.99 -14.75
C LEU A 51 9.52 8.93 -15.77
N ASP A 52 10.79 8.88 -16.22
CA ASP A 52 11.22 8.18 -17.43
C ASP A 52 11.90 6.83 -17.18
N VAL A 53 12.26 6.49 -15.94
CA VAL A 53 12.98 5.24 -15.60
C VAL A 53 12.12 4.32 -14.74
N THR A 54 12.13 3.00 -14.99
CA THR A 54 11.40 2.03 -14.16
C THR A 54 11.92 2.06 -12.73
N LEU A 55 11.02 2.07 -11.72
CA LEU A 55 11.38 2.12 -10.29
C LEU A 55 12.33 0.97 -9.89
N SER A 56 12.22 -0.19 -10.55
CA SER A 56 13.12 -1.31 -10.37
C SER A 56 14.57 -1.01 -10.81
N LYS A 57 14.76 -0.10 -11.77
CA LYS A 57 16.10 0.31 -12.27
C LYS A 57 16.68 1.49 -11.49
N VAL A 58 15.84 2.32 -10.86
CA VAL A 58 16.31 3.51 -10.12
C VAL A 58 16.96 3.11 -8.79
N GLY A 59 16.65 1.93 -8.27
CA GLY A 59 17.17 1.42 -7.01
C GLY A 59 16.89 2.37 -5.83
N GLY A 60 16.53 1.84 -4.69
CA GLY A 60 16.42 2.62 -3.46
C GLY A 60 15.07 2.47 -2.76
N LYS A 61 15.14 2.02 -1.50
CA LYS A 61 14.00 2.06 -0.57
C LYS A 61 13.68 3.54 -0.28
N GLY A 62 12.40 3.88 -0.19
CA GLY A 62 11.98 5.19 0.27
C GLY A 62 12.01 6.33 -0.76
N LEU A 63 11.94 6.06 -2.08
CA LEU A 63 11.94 7.10 -3.14
C LEU A 63 10.83 8.17 -2.98
N PHE A 64 9.76 7.85 -2.29
CA PHE A 64 8.60 8.72 -2.11
C PHE A 64 8.43 9.25 -0.68
N VAL A 65 9.34 8.88 0.24
CA VAL A 65 9.19 9.23 1.67
C VAL A 65 10.38 9.99 2.24
N LYS A 66 11.61 9.80 1.74
CA LYS A 66 12.84 10.33 2.34
C LYS A 66 12.84 11.83 2.60
N GLU A 67 12.38 12.65 1.65
CA GLU A 67 12.32 14.09 1.81
C GLU A 67 11.26 14.53 2.83
N ILE A 68 10.20 13.70 2.98
CA ILE A 68 9.15 13.94 3.98
C ILE A 68 9.65 13.52 5.37
N GLU A 69 10.30 12.36 5.48
CA GLU A 69 10.95 11.87 6.71
C GLU A 69 12.01 12.89 7.19
N GLN A 70 12.82 13.45 6.26
CA GLN A 70 13.79 14.49 6.61
C GLN A 70 13.10 15.74 7.17
N ALA A 71 12.00 16.20 6.55
CA ALA A 71 11.23 17.34 7.04
C ALA A 71 10.60 17.09 8.42
N LEU A 72 10.23 15.84 8.75
CA LEU A 72 9.81 15.42 10.10
C LEU A 72 10.96 15.53 11.11
N VAL A 73 12.12 14.99 10.75
CA VAL A 73 13.34 15.04 11.60
C VAL A 73 13.78 16.48 11.85
N ASP A 74 13.78 17.33 10.83
CA ASP A 74 14.18 18.75 10.92
C ASP A 74 13.13 19.60 11.67
N GLY A 75 11.94 19.06 11.95
CA GLY A 75 10.87 19.81 12.60
C GLY A 75 10.10 20.77 11.68
N ASP A 76 10.30 20.66 10.39
CA ASP A 76 9.67 21.46 9.35
C ASP A 76 8.18 21.10 9.17
N ILE A 77 7.80 19.89 9.56
CA ILE A 77 6.43 19.37 9.63
C ILE A 77 6.26 18.58 10.92
N ASP A 78 5.01 18.42 11.39
CA ASP A 78 4.69 17.70 12.61
C ASP A 78 4.23 16.26 12.35
N MET A 79 3.54 16.04 11.24
CA MET A 79 3.10 14.73 10.78
C MET A 79 3.10 14.65 9.26
N ALA A 80 3.07 13.43 8.74
CA ALA A 80 2.96 13.17 7.30
C ALA A 80 1.91 12.09 7.01
N VAL A 81 1.25 12.19 5.86
CA VAL A 81 0.26 11.21 5.39
C VAL A 81 0.82 10.47 4.19
N HIS A 82 0.94 9.15 4.33
CA HIS A 82 1.46 8.25 3.30
C HIS A 82 0.48 7.14 2.96
N SER A 83 0.58 6.59 1.76
CA SER A 83 0.04 5.26 1.51
C SER A 83 0.94 4.23 2.21
N MET A 84 0.37 3.37 3.06
CA MET A 84 1.13 2.40 3.85
C MET A 84 2.01 1.49 3.00
N LYS A 85 1.56 1.10 1.82
CA LYS A 85 2.31 0.24 0.89
C LYS A 85 3.60 0.87 0.33
N ASP A 86 3.73 2.20 0.43
CA ASP A 86 4.90 2.94 -0.06
C ASP A 86 5.94 3.15 1.07
N MET A 87 5.57 2.82 2.32
CA MET A 87 6.42 2.95 3.50
C MET A 87 7.48 1.85 3.55
N PRO A 88 8.76 2.19 3.85
CA PRO A 88 9.76 1.19 4.15
C PRO A 88 9.37 0.40 5.42
N PHE A 89 9.94 -0.80 5.58
CA PHE A 89 9.72 -1.57 6.82
C PHE A 89 10.36 -0.87 8.02
N GLU A 90 11.61 -0.44 7.87
CA GLU A 90 12.33 0.32 8.88
C GLU A 90 12.15 1.81 8.65
N LEU A 91 11.79 2.53 9.70
CA LEU A 91 11.68 3.99 9.71
C LEU A 91 13.00 4.60 10.22
N PRO A 92 13.31 5.86 9.85
CA PRO A 92 14.40 6.59 10.47
C PRO A 92 14.26 6.68 11.98
N GLU A 93 15.40 6.69 12.68
CA GLU A 93 15.42 6.85 14.14
C GLU A 93 14.64 8.10 14.59
N GLY A 94 13.82 7.94 15.61
CA GLY A 94 12.98 9.01 16.16
C GLY A 94 11.64 9.22 15.44
N LEU A 95 11.40 8.58 14.30
CA LEU A 95 10.11 8.58 13.62
C LEU A 95 9.30 7.31 13.93
N VAL A 96 7.99 7.45 13.97
CA VAL A 96 7.07 6.34 14.26
C VAL A 96 5.83 6.41 13.39
N VAL A 97 5.17 5.26 13.21
CA VAL A 97 3.79 5.21 12.73
C VAL A 97 2.89 5.65 13.90
N GLY A 98 2.45 6.90 13.87
CA GLY A 98 1.61 7.47 14.93
C GLY A 98 0.17 7.00 14.87
N ALA A 99 -0.36 6.75 13.67
CA ALA A 99 -1.68 6.14 13.49
C ALA A 99 -1.82 5.41 12.15
N VAL A 100 -2.69 4.40 12.15
CA VAL A 100 -3.19 3.72 10.97
C VAL A 100 -4.71 3.84 11.00
N PRO A 101 -5.32 4.75 10.23
CA PRO A 101 -6.78 4.91 10.19
C PRO A 101 -7.44 3.73 9.47
N LYS A 102 -8.79 3.70 9.50
CA LYS A 102 -9.58 2.65 8.85
C LYS A 102 -9.15 2.45 7.40
N ARG A 103 -8.91 1.19 7.04
CA ARG A 103 -8.45 0.76 5.71
C ARG A 103 -9.56 0.93 4.69
N GLU A 104 -9.21 1.45 3.53
CA GLU A 104 -10.03 1.43 2.32
C GLU A 104 -9.86 0.07 1.61
N ASP A 105 -10.68 -0.21 0.59
CA ASP A 105 -10.65 -1.48 -0.16
C ASP A 105 -9.22 -1.87 -0.57
N PRO A 106 -8.69 -3.00 -0.07
CA PRO A 106 -7.33 -3.43 -0.34
C PRO A 106 -7.13 -4.02 -1.74
N ARG A 107 -8.21 -4.33 -2.46
CA ARG A 107 -8.16 -5.05 -3.74
C ARG A 107 -7.47 -4.24 -4.84
N ASP A 108 -6.99 -4.96 -5.82
CA ASP A 108 -6.62 -4.37 -7.10
C ASP A 108 -7.87 -4.22 -7.98
N ALA A 109 -7.91 -3.12 -8.70
CA ALA A 109 -8.98 -2.79 -9.64
C ALA A 109 -8.47 -3.02 -11.07
N LEU A 110 -9.23 -3.77 -11.85
CA LEU A 110 -9.08 -3.90 -13.29
C LEU A 110 -9.91 -2.80 -13.97
N ILE A 111 -9.29 -2.03 -14.83
CA ILE A 111 -9.95 -1.03 -15.65
C ILE A 111 -9.77 -1.44 -17.12
N THR A 112 -10.88 -1.62 -17.85
CA THR A 112 -10.89 -2.09 -19.23
C THR A 112 -11.73 -1.16 -20.10
N ARG A 113 -11.51 -1.20 -21.40
CA ARG A 113 -12.45 -0.60 -22.34
C ARG A 113 -13.72 -1.44 -22.36
N GLY A 114 -14.87 -0.81 -22.13
CA GLY A 114 -16.18 -1.47 -22.15
C GLY A 114 -16.51 -2.31 -20.92
N HIS A 115 -15.87 -2.06 -19.78
CA HIS A 115 -16.20 -2.66 -18.48
C HIS A 115 -16.18 -4.20 -18.47
N ARG A 116 -15.20 -4.82 -19.09
CA ARG A 116 -15.01 -6.28 -19.12
C ARG A 116 -14.35 -6.78 -17.83
N SER A 117 -14.68 -7.98 -17.40
CA SER A 117 -13.97 -8.70 -16.36
C SER A 117 -12.63 -9.27 -16.89
N LEU A 118 -11.81 -9.83 -16.01
CA LEU A 118 -10.53 -10.44 -16.38
C LEU A 118 -10.72 -11.63 -17.33
N ASP A 119 -11.75 -12.44 -17.10
CA ASP A 119 -12.04 -13.62 -17.90
C ASP A 119 -12.61 -13.29 -19.30
N GLU A 120 -13.23 -12.12 -19.42
CA GLU A 120 -13.78 -11.61 -20.70
C GLU A 120 -12.73 -10.90 -21.56
N LEU A 121 -11.52 -10.70 -21.07
CA LEU A 121 -10.44 -10.16 -21.88
C LEU A 121 -10.08 -11.14 -23.01
N PRO A 122 -9.85 -10.64 -24.24
CA PRO A 122 -9.46 -11.49 -25.35
C PRO A 122 -8.14 -12.24 -25.07
N GLN A 123 -7.95 -13.36 -25.77
CA GLN A 123 -6.69 -14.09 -25.70
C GLN A 123 -5.55 -13.21 -26.18
N GLY A 124 -4.45 -13.19 -25.42
CA GLY A 124 -3.30 -12.34 -25.71
C GLY A 124 -3.53 -10.84 -25.42
N ALA A 125 -4.55 -10.48 -24.65
CA ALA A 125 -4.83 -9.09 -24.29
C ALA A 125 -3.63 -8.40 -23.65
N LEU A 126 -3.44 -7.13 -23.96
CA LEU A 126 -2.35 -6.30 -23.46
C LEU A 126 -2.79 -5.61 -22.16
N VAL A 127 -2.14 -5.98 -21.05
CA VAL A 127 -2.45 -5.45 -19.70
C VAL A 127 -1.31 -4.58 -19.18
N GLY A 128 -1.64 -3.35 -18.81
CA GLY A 128 -0.70 -2.36 -18.32
C GLY A 128 -0.50 -2.45 -16.80
N THR A 129 0.70 -2.84 -16.35
CA THR A 129 1.13 -2.71 -14.97
C THR A 129 2.64 -2.68 -14.84
N SER A 130 3.18 -1.82 -13.96
CA SER A 130 4.61 -1.81 -13.59
C SER A 130 4.88 -2.61 -12.31
N SER A 131 3.86 -3.21 -11.71
CA SER A 131 3.99 -3.98 -10.47
C SER A 131 4.31 -5.44 -10.79
N LEU A 132 5.49 -5.90 -10.38
CA LEU A 132 5.88 -7.32 -10.52
C LEU A 132 4.92 -8.24 -9.77
N ARG A 133 4.38 -7.82 -8.62
CA ARG A 133 3.36 -8.57 -7.87
C ARG A 133 2.10 -8.81 -8.70
N ARG A 134 1.60 -7.77 -9.40
CA ARG A 134 0.42 -7.90 -10.26
C ARG A 134 0.72 -8.72 -11.50
N ALA A 135 1.82 -8.43 -12.17
CA ALA A 135 2.25 -9.14 -13.38
C ALA A 135 2.36 -10.65 -13.14
N SER A 136 3.09 -11.04 -12.10
CA SER A 136 3.31 -12.42 -11.70
C SER A 136 1.97 -13.16 -11.46
N GLN A 137 1.06 -12.58 -10.68
CA GLN A 137 -0.22 -13.21 -10.35
C GLN A 137 -1.17 -13.27 -11.57
N LEU A 138 -1.21 -12.23 -12.40
CA LEU A 138 -2.02 -12.25 -13.62
C LEU A 138 -1.51 -13.31 -14.61
N GLN A 139 -0.21 -13.38 -14.84
CA GLN A 139 0.37 -14.38 -15.74
C GLN A 139 0.22 -15.81 -15.19
N HIS A 140 0.23 -15.98 -13.86
CA HIS A 140 -0.08 -17.27 -13.25
C HIS A 140 -1.53 -17.70 -13.51
N HIS A 141 -2.49 -16.76 -13.41
CA HIS A 141 -3.91 -17.01 -13.62
C HIS A 141 -4.30 -17.09 -15.11
N ARG A 142 -3.74 -16.20 -15.94
CA ARG A 142 -3.96 -16.05 -17.38
C ARG A 142 -2.62 -15.95 -18.10
N PRO A 143 -1.95 -17.09 -18.38
CA PRO A 143 -0.63 -17.14 -19.02
C PRO A 143 -0.58 -16.57 -20.43
N ASP A 144 -1.72 -16.41 -21.07
CA ASP A 144 -1.87 -15.82 -22.39
C ASP A 144 -1.74 -14.30 -22.41
N LEU A 145 -1.91 -13.63 -21.27
CA LEU A 145 -1.86 -12.16 -21.23
C LEU A 145 -0.46 -11.62 -21.49
N ARG A 146 -0.40 -10.55 -22.24
CA ARG A 146 0.82 -9.77 -22.45
C ARG A 146 0.86 -8.64 -21.43
N ILE A 147 1.93 -8.59 -20.63
CA ILE A 147 2.08 -7.58 -19.60
C ILE A 147 3.09 -6.53 -20.05
N GLU A 148 2.67 -5.28 -20.05
CA GLU A 148 3.57 -4.15 -20.35
C GLU A 148 3.55 -3.12 -19.22
N SER A 149 4.70 -2.44 -19.05
CA SER A 149 4.85 -1.45 -18.00
C SER A 149 4.07 -0.18 -18.32
N VAL A 150 3.14 0.22 -17.43
CA VAL A 150 2.44 1.51 -17.50
C VAL A 150 2.82 2.36 -16.30
N ARG A 151 3.25 3.59 -16.54
CA ARG A 151 3.76 4.51 -15.51
C ARG A 151 3.00 5.83 -15.50
N GLY A 152 3.21 6.57 -14.39
CA GLY A 152 2.57 7.84 -14.11
C GLY A 152 1.64 7.77 -12.89
N ASN A 153 0.98 8.88 -12.60
CA ASN A 153 -0.10 8.94 -11.63
C ASN A 153 -1.37 8.24 -12.16
N ILE A 154 -2.41 8.15 -11.35
CA ILE A 154 -3.66 7.46 -11.73
C ILE A 154 -4.23 8.04 -13.03
N ASP A 155 -4.32 9.36 -13.12
CA ASP A 155 -4.87 10.08 -14.27
C ASP A 155 -4.08 9.78 -15.56
N SER A 156 -2.75 9.86 -15.52
CA SER A 156 -1.92 9.58 -16.69
C SER A 156 -2.00 8.11 -17.15
N ARG A 157 -2.15 7.17 -16.20
CA ARG A 157 -2.32 5.75 -16.55
C ARG A 157 -3.69 5.47 -17.18
N LEU A 158 -4.75 6.14 -16.72
CA LEU A 158 -6.08 6.03 -17.33
C LEU A 158 -6.08 6.62 -18.75
N ARG A 159 -5.42 7.77 -18.96
CA ARG A 159 -5.26 8.31 -20.31
C ARG A 159 -4.52 7.34 -21.23
N LYS A 160 -3.48 6.67 -20.74
CA LYS A 160 -2.76 5.66 -21.54
C LYS A 160 -3.62 4.46 -21.91
N LEU A 161 -4.58 4.06 -21.06
CA LEU A 161 -5.57 3.06 -21.44
C LEU A 161 -6.41 3.54 -22.64
N ASP A 162 -6.78 4.82 -22.65
CA ASP A 162 -7.63 5.39 -23.69
C ASP A 162 -6.83 5.67 -24.98
N ASP A 163 -5.59 6.18 -24.88
CA ASP A 163 -4.76 6.67 -25.97
C ASP A 163 -3.78 5.62 -26.51
N GLU A 164 -3.27 4.72 -25.67
CA GLU A 164 -2.35 3.64 -26.04
C GLU A 164 -3.14 2.32 -26.15
N ASN A 165 -2.61 1.34 -26.90
CA ASN A 165 -3.33 0.10 -27.22
C ASN A 165 -3.44 -0.91 -26.06
N PHE A 166 -3.61 -0.46 -24.81
CA PHE A 166 -3.90 -1.36 -23.70
C PHE A 166 -5.36 -1.83 -23.73
N ASP A 167 -5.59 -3.12 -23.53
CA ASP A 167 -6.92 -3.69 -23.31
C ASP A 167 -7.40 -3.46 -21.88
N ALA A 168 -6.45 -3.44 -20.94
CA ALA A 168 -6.70 -3.22 -19.52
C ALA A 168 -5.50 -2.59 -18.81
N ILE A 169 -5.74 -1.95 -17.68
CA ILE A 169 -4.72 -1.55 -16.70
C ILE A 169 -5.12 -1.96 -15.28
N LEU A 170 -4.14 -2.13 -14.39
CA LEU A 170 -4.38 -2.39 -12.98
C LEU A 170 -4.00 -1.21 -12.11
N LEU A 171 -4.94 -0.82 -11.24
CA LEU A 171 -4.74 0.19 -10.20
C LEU A 171 -5.17 -0.37 -8.84
N ALA A 172 -4.80 0.30 -7.75
CA ALA A 172 -5.36 -0.02 -6.43
C ALA A 172 -6.75 0.62 -6.31
N ALA A 173 -7.76 -0.16 -5.95
CA ALA A 173 -9.14 0.31 -5.77
C ALA A 173 -9.22 1.51 -4.81
N ALA A 174 -8.52 1.44 -3.68
CA ALA A 174 -8.45 2.52 -2.70
C ALA A 174 -8.04 3.88 -3.30
N GLY A 175 -7.14 3.89 -4.28
CA GLY A 175 -6.73 5.12 -4.96
C GLY A 175 -7.87 5.74 -5.77
N LEU A 176 -8.62 4.92 -6.49
CA LEU A 176 -9.78 5.35 -7.30
C LEU A 176 -10.93 5.81 -6.41
N HIS A 177 -11.24 5.08 -5.33
CA HIS A 177 -12.27 5.46 -4.36
C HIS A 177 -11.99 6.84 -3.75
N ARG A 178 -10.76 7.10 -3.31
CA ARG A 178 -10.39 8.37 -2.66
C ARG A 178 -10.51 9.59 -3.56
N ILE A 179 -10.33 9.41 -4.87
CA ILE A 179 -10.49 10.51 -5.85
C ILE A 179 -11.87 10.51 -6.52
N GLY A 180 -12.82 9.64 -6.08
CA GLY A 180 -14.18 9.59 -6.60
C GLY A 180 -14.31 8.97 -8.00
N TRP A 181 -13.39 8.07 -8.39
CA TRP A 181 -13.37 7.45 -9.72
C TRP A 181 -13.70 5.95 -9.68
N GLN A 182 -14.47 5.50 -8.70
CA GLN A 182 -14.94 4.12 -8.59
C GLN A 182 -15.71 3.64 -9.82
N ASP A 183 -16.43 4.53 -10.50
CA ASP A 183 -17.20 4.21 -11.72
C ASP A 183 -16.31 3.82 -12.91
N ARG A 184 -14.98 4.11 -12.83
CA ARG A 184 -14.00 3.66 -13.83
C ARG A 184 -13.59 2.21 -13.64
N ILE A 185 -13.92 1.59 -12.50
CA ILE A 185 -13.55 0.21 -12.18
C ILE A 185 -14.43 -0.74 -12.96
N SER A 186 -13.82 -1.60 -13.78
CA SER A 186 -14.52 -2.64 -14.51
C SER A 186 -14.74 -3.88 -13.64
N ALA A 187 -13.74 -4.26 -12.84
CA ALA A 187 -13.82 -5.36 -11.90
C ALA A 187 -12.84 -5.17 -10.73
N TYR A 188 -13.23 -5.64 -9.57
CA TYR A 188 -12.33 -5.80 -8.43
C TYR A 188 -11.74 -7.21 -8.47
N LEU A 189 -10.41 -7.30 -8.45
CA LEU A 189 -9.75 -8.61 -8.43
C LEU A 189 -9.77 -9.17 -7.00
N PRO A 190 -10.38 -10.35 -6.78
CA PRO A 190 -10.39 -10.96 -5.47
C PRO A 190 -8.97 -11.37 -5.06
N PRO A 191 -8.65 -11.42 -3.73
CA PRO A 191 -7.31 -11.75 -3.23
C PRO A 191 -6.82 -13.14 -3.65
N GLU A 192 -7.71 -14.04 -4.02
CA GLU A 192 -7.39 -15.35 -4.55
C GLU A 192 -6.70 -15.28 -5.91
N ILE A 193 -7.06 -14.30 -6.75
CA ILE A 193 -6.50 -14.03 -8.07
C ILE A 193 -5.34 -13.04 -7.96
N CYS A 194 -5.52 -11.96 -7.21
CA CYS A 194 -4.49 -10.92 -7.07
C CYS A 194 -4.40 -10.47 -5.60
N LEU A 195 -3.55 -11.16 -4.83
CA LEU A 195 -3.29 -10.83 -3.44
C LEU A 195 -2.69 -9.42 -3.34
N PRO A 196 -3.26 -8.52 -2.51
CA PRO A 196 -2.83 -7.14 -2.38
C PRO A 196 -1.35 -6.96 -2.02
N ALA A 197 -0.82 -5.77 -2.27
CA ALA A 197 0.45 -5.36 -1.69
C ALA A 197 0.30 -5.17 -0.18
N VAL A 198 1.37 -5.41 0.57
CA VAL A 198 1.44 -5.12 2.01
C VAL A 198 0.97 -3.69 2.28
N GLY A 199 -0.02 -3.53 3.15
CA GLY A 199 -0.61 -2.24 3.51
C GLY A 199 -1.44 -1.57 2.40
N GLN A 200 -1.77 -2.25 1.29
CA GLN A 200 -2.59 -1.65 0.25
C GLN A 200 -3.97 -1.27 0.80
N GLY A 201 -4.43 -0.06 0.50
CA GLY A 201 -5.67 0.51 1.03
C GLY A 201 -5.52 1.24 2.36
N ALA A 202 -4.53 0.89 3.19
CA ALA A 202 -4.25 1.59 4.44
C ALA A 202 -3.43 2.89 4.20
N LEU A 203 -3.64 3.87 5.07
CA LEU A 203 -2.78 5.04 5.23
C LEU A 203 -1.84 4.85 6.41
N CYS A 204 -0.69 5.49 6.36
CA CYS A 204 0.26 5.65 7.46
C CYS A 204 0.32 7.12 7.83
N ILE A 205 0.05 7.43 9.07
CA ILE A 205 0.30 8.75 9.63
C ILE A 205 1.60 8.67 10.40
N GLU A 206 2.64 9.29 9.85
CA GLU A 206 3.98 9.29 10.43
C GLU A 206 4.21 10.57 11.23
N CYS A 207 4.88 10.48 12.38
CA CYS A 207 5.26 11.61 13.21
C CYS A 207 6.54 11.33 14.00
N ARG A 208 7.03 12.35 14.73
CA ARG A 208 8.12 12.14 15.70
C ARG A 208 7.64 11.37 16.93
N GLY A 209 8.37 10.35 17.34
CA GLY A 209 8.08 9.54 18.53
C GLY A 209 8.21 10.32 19.86
N GLY A 210 8.92 11.45 19.88
CA GLY A 210 9.05 12.31 21.05
C GLY A 210 7.95 13.38 21.18
N ASP A 211 7.02 13.50 20.21
CA ASP A 211 5.94 14.48 20.26
C ASP A 211 4.71 13.93 20.96
N ALA A 212 4.66 14.06 22.29
CA ALA A 212 3.56 13.52 23.12
C ALA A 212 2.18 14.06 22.70
N PHE A 213 2.08 15.33 22.26
CA PHE A 213 0.82 15.89 21.78
C PHE A 213 0.34 15.19 20.49
N MET A 214 1.24 14.97 19.54
CA MET A 214 0.90 14.28 18.30
C MET A 214 0.52 12.83 18.56
N LEU A 215 1.24 12.14 19.45
CA LEU A 215 0.95 10.75 19.80
C LEU A 215 -0.42 10.61 20.50
N ASP A 216 -0.81 11.52 21.40
CA ASP A 216 -2.14 11.51 22.02
C ASP A 216 -3.23 11.74 20.98
N LEU A 217 -3.08 12.76 20.11
CA LEU A 217 -4.06 13.05 19.06
C LEU A 217 -4.20 11.88 18.08
N LEU A 218 -3.09 11.35 17.60
CA LEU A 218 -3.05 10.27 16.61
C LEU A 218 -3.50 8.92 17.21
N GLY A 219 -3.22 8.67 18.49
CA GLY A 219 -3.71 7.48 19.19
C GLY A 219 -5.23 7.39 19.20
N ARG A 220 -5.94 8.53 19.28
CA ARG A 220 -7.41 8.59 19.17
C ARG A 220 -7.91 8.38 17.74
N PHE A 221 -7.07 8.62 16.76
CA PHE A 221 -7.37 8.45 15.33
C PHE A 221 -7.06 7.04 14.81
N GLN A 222 -6.39 6.22 15.60
CA GLN A 222 -6.03 4.86 15.22
C GLN A 222 -7.25 3.97 15.06
N HIS A 223 -7.26 3.16 14.01
CA HIS A 223 -8.22 2.07 13.85
C HIS A 223 -7.52 0.73 14.16
N GLU A 224 -7.71 0.23 15.37
CA GLU A 224 -6.97 -0.92 15.89
C GLU A 224 -7.06 -2.16 15.00
N PRO A 225 -8.22 -2.56 14.45
CA PRO A 225 -8.29 -3.71 13.54
C PRO A 225 -7.38 -3.55 12.31
N THR A 226 -7.35 -2.35 11.72
CA THR A 226 -6.46 -2.08 10.57
C THR A 226 -4.99 -2.10 11.00
N ALA A 227 -4.66 -1.53 12.15
CA ALA A 227 -3.29 -1.48 12.66
C ALA A 227 -2.74 -2.88 12.90
N LEU A 228 -3.51 -3.77 13.53
CA LEU A 228 -3.13 -5.17 13.75
C LEU A 228 -2.89 -5.92 12.43
N ALA A 229 -3.82 -5.80 11.48
CA ALA A 229 -3.68 -6.42 10.17
C ALA A 229 -2.41 -5.93 9.43
N VAL A 230 -2.18 -4.61 9.41
CA VAL A 230 -1.01 -4.00 8.78
C VAL A 230 0.29 -4.41 9.48
N ARG A 231 0.30 -4.56 10.81
CA ARG A 231 1.47 -5.03 11.57
C ARG A 231 1.86 -6.45 11.14
N ALA A 232 0.89 -7.37 11.00
CA ALA A 232 1.14 -8.72 10.50
C ALA A 232 1.72 -8.71 9.07
N GLU A 233 1.10 -7.94 8.18
CA GLU A 233 1.58 -7.79 6.80
C GLU A 233 2.98 -7.18 6.73
N ARG A 234 3.29 -6.18 7.55
CA ARG A 234 4.61 -5.53 7.60
C ARG A 234 5.68 -6.45 8.21
N SER A 235 5.36 -7.22 9.25
CA SER A 235 6.27 -8.23 9.80
C SER A 235 6.66 -9.27 8.74
N PHE A 236 5.69 -9.75 7.96
CA PHE A 236 5.94 -10.60 6.80
C PHE A 236 6.87 -9.94 5.78
N LEU A 237 6.62 -8.68 5.42
CA LEU A 237 7.45 -7.90 4.49
C LEU A 237 8.89 -7.77 4.99
N GLY A 238 9.05 -7.43 6.27
CA GLY A 238 10.36 -7.25 6.90
C GLY A 238 11.18 -8.53 6.89
N ARG A 239 10.57 -9.66 7.24
CA ARG A 239 11.23 -10.98 7.29
C ARG A 239 11.77 -11.42 5.92
N LEU A 240 11.05 -11.09 4.85
CA LEU A 240 11.46 -11.37 3.46
C LEU A 240 12.38 -10.27 2.88
N ASN A 241 12.70 -9.24 3.67
CA ASN A 241 13.40 -8.04 3.18
C ASN A 241 12.76 -7.49 1.88
N GLY A 242 11.42 -7.53 1.83
CA GLY A 242 10.64 -7.21 0.64
C GLY A 242 10.54 -5.70 0.39
N GLY A 243 9.91 -5.36 -0.73
CA GLY A 243 9.64 -3.98 -1.13
C GLY A 243 8.85 -3.94 -2.44
N CYS A 244 8.59 -2.75 -2.97
CA CYS A 244 7.78 -2.56 -4.18
C CYS A 244 8.39 -3.17 -5.47
N GLN A 245 9.64 -3.64 -5.40
CA GLN A 245 10.41 -4.12 -6.57
C GLN A 245 10.44 -5.64 -6.69
N VAL A 246 9.72 -6.35 -5.86
CA VAL A 246 9.67 -7.83 -5.88
C VAL A 246 8.24 -8.32 -6.03
N PRO A 247 8.02 -9.48 -6.64
CA PRO A 247 6.69 -10.08 -6.82
C PRO A 247 6.20 -10.71 -5.51
N LEU A 248 5.87 -9.85 -4.55
CA LEU A 248 5.45 -10.21 -3.19
C LEU A 248 4.13 -9.52 -2.85
N GLY A 249 3.22 -10.24 -2.23
CA GLY A 249 1.96 -9.73 -1.70
C GLY A 249 1.66 -10.32 -0.33
N ALA A 250 0.92 -9.57 0.49
CA ALA A 250 0.34 -10.10 1.71
C ALA A 250 -0.93 -9.32 2.09
N TYR A 251 -1.88 -10.05 2.64
CA TYR A 251 -3.11 -9.47 3.15
C TYR A 251 -3.56 -10.19 4.42
N ALA A 252 -3.81 -9.41 5.47
CA ALA A 252 -4.36 -9.90 6.72
C ALA A 252 -5.83 -9.44 6.87
N SER A 253 -6.67 -10.36 7.31
CA SER A 253 -8.05 -10.11 7.73
C SER A 253 -8.23 -10.49 9.19
N ILE A 254 -9.24 -9.89 9.84
CA ILE A 254 -9.65 -10.19 11.20
C ILE A 254 -10.99 -10.90 11.12
N SER A 255 -11.15 -12.04 11.80
CA SER A 255 -12.45 -12.69 11.90
C SER A 255 -13.35 -11.92 12.86
N GLU A 256 -14.61 -11.69 12.45
CA GLU A 256 -15.62 -11.00 13.27
C GLU A 256 -16.13 -11.83 14.47
N ASP A 257 -15.77 -13.12 14.56
CA ASP A 257 -16.28 -14.08 15.56
C ASP A 257 -15.63 -13.96 16.95
N SER A 258 -14.97 -12.88 17.27
CA SER A 258 -14.49 -12.64 18.65
C SER A 258 -15.64 -12.13 19.54
N SER A 259 -16.57 -13.01 19.87
CA SER A 259 -17.56 -12.80 20.95
C SER A 259 -16.84 -12.77 22.30
N GLY A 260 -16.33 -11.58 22.66
CA GLY A 260 -15.97 -11.22 24.04
C GLY A 260 -14.64 -11.78 24.55
N THR A 261 -13.74 -10.90 24.97
CA THR A 261 -12.56 -11.10 25.86
C THR A 261 -11.28 -11.72 25.33
N GLU A 262 -11.22 -12.31 24.14
CA GLU A 262 -9.98 -12.80 23.54
C GLU A 262 -9.44 -11.83 22.48
N MET A 263 -8.09 -11.79 22.33
CA MET A 263 -7.45 -11.02 21.25
C MET A 263 -8.01 -11.44 19.89
N PRO A 264 -8.26 -10.50 18.96
CA PRO A 264 -8.87 -10.85 17.68
C PRO A 264 -7.97 -11.82 16.89
N LEU A 265 -8.59 -12.85 16.30
CA LEU A 265 -7.89 -13.81 15.46
C LEU A 265 -7.64 -13.19 14.07
N LEU A 266 -6.36 -13.02 13.75
CA LEU A 266 -5.90 -12.60 12.42
C LEU A 266 -5.69 -13.81 11.54
N THR A 267 -6.02 -13.68 10.26
CA THR A 267 -5.63 -14.62 9.21
C THR A 267 -4.80 -13.89 8.18
N LEU A 268 -3.53 -14.28 8.02
CA LEU A 268 -2.61 -13.70 7.06
C LEU A 268 -2.36 -14.67 5.91
N THR A 269 -2.56 -14.19 4.70
CA THR A 269 -2.10 -14.85 3.48
C THR A 269 -0.91 -14.07 2.91
N GLY A 270 0.19 -14.77 2.63
CA GLY A 270 1.37 -14.22 1.97
C GLY A 270 1.68 -14.97 0.68
N MET A 271 2.28 -14.29 -0.30
CA MET A 271 2.72 -14.89 -1.56
C MET A 271 4.07 -14.33 -2.02
N VAL A 272 4.85 -15.18 -2.69
CA VAL A 272 6.04 -14.80 -3.48
C VAL A 272 5.97 -15.56 -4.81
N GLY A 273 6.10 -14.85 -5.93
CA GLY A 273 6.07 -15.45 -7.26
C GLY A 273 7.31 -15.12 -8.10
N THR A 274 7.54 -15.85 -9.18
CA THR A 274 8.48 -15.44 -10.22
C THR A 274 7.86 -14.34 -11.10
N PRO A 275 8.67 -13.43 -11.69
CA PRO A 275 8.13 -12.35 -12.53
C PRO A 275 7.27 -12.83 -13.70
N ASP A 276 7.55 -14.01 -14.23
CA ASP A 276 6.80 -14.66 -15.32
C ASP A 276 5.55 -15.43 -14.86
N GLY A 277 5.28 -15.48 -13.55
CA GLY A 277 4.14 -16.18 -12.97
C GLY A 277 4.20 -17.70 -13.02
N VAL A 278 5.30 -18.31 -13.48
CA VAL A 278 5.44 -19.77 -13.59
C VAL A 278 5.43 -20.44 -12.20
N THR A 279 6.16 -19.84 -11.26
CA THR A 279 6.19 -20.32 -9.88
C THR A 279 5.48 -19.32 -8.96
N MET A 280 4.50 -19.82 -8.19
CA MET A 280 3.75 -19.06 -7.20
C MET A 280 3.75 -19.81 -5.88
N LEU A 281 4.44 -19.27 -4.88
CA LEU A 281 4.40 -19.78 -3.51
C LEU A 281 3.36 -18.97 -2.74
N LYS A 282 2.44 -19.64 -2.04
CA LYS A 282 1.37 -19.01 -1.27
C LYS A 282 1.13 -19.77 0.02
N GLU A 283 1.10 -19.08 1.14
CA GLU A 283 0.85 -19.63 2.47
C GLU A 283 -0.17 -18.80 3.23
N THR A 284 -0.95 -19.49 4.05
CA THR A 284 -1.91 -18.87 4.95
C THR A 284 -1.75 -19.44 6.36
N ALA A 285 -1.84 -18.59 7.35
CA ALA A 285 -1.89 -18.99 8.76
C ALA A 285 -2.77 -18.03 9.55
N SER A 286 -3.20 -18.48 10.75
CA SER A 286 -3.97 -17.66 11.68
C SER A 286 -3.26 -17.59 13.03
N GLY A 287 -3.43 -16.48 13.72
CA GLY A 287 -2.85 -16.24 15.04
C GLY A 287 -3.31 -14.92 15.63
N SER A 288 -3.12 -14.72 16.93
CA SER A 288 -3.52 -13.49 17.64
C SER A 288 -2.37 -12.47 17.76
N ASP A 289 -1.11 -12.91 17.65
CA ASP A 289 0.06 -12.02 17.63
C ASP A 289 0.40 -11.66 16.18
N PRO A 290 0.25 -10.40 15.78
CA PRO A 290 0.46 -9.98 14.40
C PRO A 290 1.90 -10.14 13.93
N GLU A 291 2.89 -9.83 14.79
CA GLU A 291 4.30 -9.95 14.44
C GLU A 291 4.71 -11.40 14.26
N ALA A 292 4.36 -12.26 15.22
CA ALA A 292 4.64 -13.69 15.15
C ALA A 292 3.96 -14.34 13.94
N LEU A 293 2.72 -13.92 13.61
CA LEU A 293 1.99 -14.41 12.44
C LEU A 293 2.70 -14.04 11.14
N GLY A 294 3.16 -12.79 11.02
CA GLY A 294 3.93 -12.32 9.86
C GLY A 294 5.19 -13.13 9.64
N LEU A 295 5.98 -13.35 10.71
CA LEU A 295 7.19 -14.18 10.67
C LEU A 295 6.87 -15.63 10.28
N LEU A 296 5.84 -16.24 10.87
CA LEU A 296 5.43 -17.61 10.61
C LEU A 296 5.12 -17.85 9.11
N VAL A 297 4.31 -16.96 8.50
CA VAL A 297 3.95 -17.09 7.09
C VAL A 297 5.17 -16.88 6.19
N ALA A 298 6.01 -15.92 6.51
CA ALA A 298 7.26 -15.68 5.78
C ALA A 298 8.21 -16.88 5.84
N ASP A 299 8.42 -17.46 7.03
CA ASP A 299 9.32 -18.60 7.22
C ASP A 299 8.84 -19.85 6.49
N LYS A 300 7.51 -20.07 6.43
CA LYS A 300 6.94 -21.14 5.60
C LYS A 300 7.25 -20.96 4.12
N LEU A 301 7.15 -19.74 3.58
CA LEU A 301 7.51 -19.46 2.19
C LEU A 301 9.02 -19.57 1.95
N ILE A 302 9.86 -19.17 2.91
CA ILE A 302 11.31 -19.33 2.86
C ILE A 302 11.68 -20.81 2.75
N ALA A 303 11.05 -21.66 3.55
CA ALA A 303 11.24 -23.11 3.49
C ALA A 303 10.88 -23.72 2.12
N GLN A 304 9.97 -23.09 1.37
CA GLN A 304 9.61 -23.47 0.00
C GLN A 304 10.52 -22.86 -1.08
N GLY A 305 11.49 -22.02 -0.70
CA GLY A 305 12.45 -21.42 -1.62
C GLY A 305 12.15 -19.99 -2.04
N ALA A 306 11.32 -19.24 -1.31
CA ALA A 306 10.99 -17.84 -1.60
C ALA A 306 12.23 -16.94 -1.69
N GLU A 307 13.26 -17.16 -0.84
CA GLU A 307 14.49 -16.38 -0.88
C GLU A 307 15.24 -16.51 -2.22
N ARG A 308 15.24 -17.70 -2.84
CA ARG A 308 15.85 -17.91 -4.14
C ARG A 308 15.14 -17.08 -5.22
N ILE A 309 13.81 -17.10 -5.24
CA ILE A 309 13.01 -16.28 -6.19
C ILE A 309 13.32 -14.79 -6.00
N LEU A 310 13.31 -14.33 -4.75
CA LEU A 310 13.58 -12.92 -4.43
C LEU A 310 15.01 -12.49 -4.78
N ALA A 311 16.00 -13.37 -4.58
CA ALA A 311 17.40 -13.10 -4.91
C ALA A 311 17.61 -12.98 -6.43
N GLU A 312 16.90 -13.76 -7.24
CA GLU A 312 16.96 -13.67 -8.71
C GLU A 312 16.39 -12.35 -9.23
N VAL A 313 15.34 -11.85 -8.60
CA VAL A 313 14.69 -10.57 -9.01
C VAL A 313 15.51 -9.34 -8.59
N ARG A 314 16.34 -9.46 -7.55
CA ARG A 314 17.17 -8.36 -7.02
C ARG A 314 18.49 -8.15 -7.76
N LYS A 315 18.89 -9.09 -8.64
CA LYS A 315 20.06 -8.97 -9.51
C LYS A 315 19.80 -7.98 -10.66
#